data_85e26dc037dae25f75546ff73fc56208
#
_entry.id   85e26dc037dae25f75546ff73fc56208
#
_cell.length_a   1.000
_cell.length_b   1.000
_cell.length_c   1.000
_cell.angle_alpha   90.00
_cell.angle_beta   90.00
_cell.angle_gamma   90.00
#
_symmetry.space_group_name_H-M   'P 1'
#
loop_
_entity.id
_entity.type
_entity.pdbx_description
1 polymer ?
#
loop_
_entity_poly.entity_id
_entity_poly.type
_entity_poly.pdbx_seq_one_letter_code
_entity_poly.pdbx_strand_id
1 'polypeptide(L)'
;AHSLGTQSQTNYVALARQRLAALTEQLQTLLAASPLAPEQTSRARALSQQLETVLEPLLAEISQAVTLQAIHGDYHLGQLLVSAADAHSPGGLRSANWHVVDFEGEPLRTDSEQLSLAPLERDLASMARSFSYALATAGISEHSCDALVEKFFMAYRQEITSLTCNHVPATHPLTQPETTAFQDRVLTVELLLKTVYELVYELTHRPTWAHIPLDDLGRMVTHTTQKHGRICL
;
A
#
# COMPACT_ATOMS: atom_id res chain seq x y z
N ALA A 1 24.71 12.43 3.93
CA ALA A 1 24.04 11.91 2.73
C ALA A 1 24.08 10.39 2.81
N HIS A 2 22.98 9.76 3.22
CA HIS A 2 22.86 8.30 3.12
C HIS A 2 22.73 7.97 1.63
N SER A 3 23.62 7.12 1.12
CA SER A 3 23.53 6.60 -0.22
C SER A 3 22.23 5.81 -0.34
N LEU A 4 21.36 6.23 -1.27
CA LEU A 4 20.21 5.43 -1.68
C LEU A 4 20.73 4.07 -2.15
N GLY A 5 20.49 3.02 -1.36
CA GLY A 5 20.92 1.67 -1.71
C GLY A 5 20.00 1.12 -2.79
N THR A 6 20.50 1.00 -4.02
CA THR A 6 19.80 0.24 -5.06
C THR A 6 20.04 -1.24 -4.80
N GLN A 7 19.04 -1.98 -4.37
CA GLN A 7 19.12 -3.43 -4.27
C GLN A 7 18.63 -4.09 -5.55
N SER A 8 19.14 -5.30 -5.83
CA SER A 8 18.75 -6.01 -7.04
C SER A 8 17.27 -6.42 -7.02
N GLN A 9 16.65 -6.49 -8.20
CA GLN A 9 15.31 -7.01 -8.44
C GLN A 9 15.03 -8.33 -7.70
N THR A 10 16.01 -9.22 -7.67
CA THR A 10 15.93 -10.53 -7.01
C THR A 10 15.63 -10.40 -5.51
N ASN A 11 16.20 -9.40 -4.86
CA ASN A 11 15.96 -9.17 -3.45
C ASN A 11 14.53 -8.68 -3.16
N TYR A 12 13.98 -7.76 -3.96
CA TYR A 12 12.61 -7.28 -3.77
C TYR A 12 11.58 -8.40 -3.97
N VAL A 13 11.67 -9.14 -5.08
CA VAL A 13 10.76 -10.24 -5.40
C VAL A 13 10.82 -11.33 -4.30
N ALA A 14 12.03 -11.68 -3.84
CA ALA A 14 12.20 -12.63 -2.76
C ALA A 14 11.57 -12.14 -1.44
N LEU A 15 11.78 -10.86 -1.10
CA LEU A 15 11.21 -10.24 0.09
C LEU A 15 9.67 -10.19 0.02
N ALA A 16 9.09 -9.85 -1.13
CA ALA A 16 7.65 -9.84 -1.33
C ALA A 16 7.04 -11.23 -1.16
N ARG A 17 7.66 -12.28 -1.72
CA ARG A 17 7.24 -13.67 -1.52
C ARG A 17 7.32 -14.10 -0.06
N GLN A 18 8.42 -13.81 0.59
CA GLN A 18 8.61 -14.13 2.01
C GLN A 18 7.54 -13.44 2.87
N ARG A 19 7.27 -12.16 2.59
CA ARG A 19 6.26 -11.38 3.31
C ARG A 19 4.86 -11.95 3.08
N LEU A 20 4.51 -12.32 1.84
CA LEU A 20 3.23 -12.96 1.55
C LEU A 20 3.08 -14.27 2.30
N ALA A 21 4.09 -15.14 2.26
CA ALA A 21 4.06 -16.43 2.94
C ALA A 21 3.82 -16.28 4.45
N ALA A 22 4.54 -15.36 5.11
CA ALA A 22 4.38 -15.08 6.52
C ALA A 22 2.98 -14.55 6.86
N LEU A 23 2.46 -13.60 6.07
CA LEU A 23 1.11 -13.05 6.26
C LEU A 23 0.01 -14.11 6.03
N THR A 24 0.21 -14.97 5.03
CA THR A 24 -0.75 -16.04 4.72
C THR A 24 -0.79 -17.08 5.83
N GLU A 25 0.34 -17.46 6.40
CA GLU A 25 0.42 -18.38 7.54
C GLU A 25 -0.28 -17.80 8.78
N GLN A 26 -0.03 -16.52 9.09
CA GLN A 26 -0.70 -15.82 10.18
C GLN A 26 -2.22 -15.76 9.96
N LEU A 27 -2.64 -15.40 8.74
CA LEU A 27 -4.05 -15.33 8.36
C LEU A 27 -4.73 -16.70 8.53
N GLN A 28 -4.12 -17.77 8.04
CA GLN A 28 -4.66 -19.12 8.18
C GLN A 28 -4.81 -19.53 9.65
N THR A 29 -3.83 -19.21 10.49
CA THR A 29 -3.86 -19.46 11.93
C THR A 29 -5.03 -18.72 12.60
N LEU A 30 -5.21 -17.44 12.29
CA LEU A 30 -6.32 -16.63 12.82
C LEU A 30 -7.69 -17.14 12.34
N LEU A 31 -7.79 -17.56 11.07
CA LEU A 31 -9.03 -18.08 10.50
C LEU A 31 -9.40 -19.46 11.05
N ALA A 32 -8.50 -20.20 11.67
CA ALA A 32 -8.82 -21.47 12.34
C ALA A 32 -9.69 -21.25 13.59
N ALA A 33 -9.51 -20.13 14.30
CA ALA A 33 -10.29 -19.73 15.48
C ALA A 33 -11.02 -18.39 15.24
N SER A 34 -11.50 -18.18 14.01
CA SER A 34 -11.99 -16.89 13.55
C SER A 34 -13.19 -16.37 14.33
N PRO A 35 -13.17 -15.07 14.73
CA PRO A 35 -14.32 -14.40 15.32
C PRO A 35 -15.34 -13.92 14.25
N LEU A 36 -15.04 -14.10 12.95
CA LEU A 36 -15.91 -13.72 11.86
C LEU A 36 -17.11 -14.66 11.71
N ALA A 37 -18.16 -14.16 11.07
CA ALA A 37 -19.26 -15.01 10.62
C ALA A 37 -18.76 -16.14 9.69
N PRO A 38 -19.41 -17.31 9.67
CA PRO A 38 -18.97 -18.47 8.86
C PRO A 38 -18.75 -18.12 7.37
N GLU A 39 -19.62 -17.30 6.80
CA GLU A 39 -19.53 -16.86 5.40
C GLU A 39 -18.28 -16.03 5.16
N GLN A 40 -18.02 -15.02 6.01
CA GLN A 40 -16.81 -14.18 5.93
C GLN A 40 -15.54 -15.01 6.13
N THR A 41 -15.56 -15.96 7.08
CA THR A 41 -14.43 -16.87 7.30
C THR A 41 -14.16 -17.72 6.05
N SER A 42 -15.20 -18.27 5.42
CA SER A 42 -15.09 -19.06 4.19
C SER A 42 -14.55 -18.22 3.04
N ARG A 43 -15.03 -16.98 2.89
CA ARG A 43 -14.54 -16.02 1.90
C ARG A 43 -13.08 -15.68 2.12
N ALA A 44 -12.67 -15.37 3.36
CA ALA A 44 -11.30 -15.06 3.70
C ALA A 44 -10.35 -16.23 3.40
N ARG A 45 -10.75 -17.46 3.68
CA ARG A 45 -9.99 -18.67 3.32
C ARG A 45 -9.85 -18.83 1.82
N ALA A 46 -10.91 -18.66 1.06
CA ALA A 46 -10.89 -18.77 -0.40
C ALA A 46 -9.96 -17.71 -1.02
N LEU A 47 -10.01 -16.46 -0.54
CA LEU A 47 -9.12 -15.39 -1.00
C LEU A 47 -7.66 -15.66 -0.63
N SER A 48 -7.39 -16.13 0.60
CA SER A 48 -6.05 -16.50 1.05
C SER A 48 -5.40 -17.56 0.13
N GLN A 49 -6.16 -18.54 -0.35
CA GLN A 49 -5.67 -19.56 -1.28
C GLN A 49 -5.35 -19.03 -2.68
N GLN A 50 -5.93 -17.90 -3.07
CA GLN A 50 -5.71 -17.29 -4.39
C GLN A 50 -4.55 -16.29 -4.40
N LEU A 51 -4.07 -15.84 -3.23
CA LEU A 51 -3.08 -14.76 -3.14
C LEU A 51 -1.79 -15.05 -3.90
N GLU A 52 -1.25 -16.26 -3.76
CA GLU A 52 -0.04 -16.66 -4.47
C GLU A 52 -0.26 -16.67 -5.99
N THR A 53 -1.38 -17.22 -6.45
CA THR A 53 -1.75 -17.27 -7.88
C THR A 53 -1.91 -15.87 -8.47
N VAL A 54 -2.38 -14.90 -7.68
CA VAL A 54 -2.53 -13.50 -8.11
C VAL A 54 -1.21 -12.75 -8.08
N LEU A 55 -0.37 -12.99 -7.06
CA LEU A 55 0.87 -12.25 -6.85
C LEU A 55 1.99 -12.70 -7.80
N GLU A 56 2.13 -13.99 -8.07
CA GLU A 56 3.23 -14.54 -8.88
C GLU A 56 3.33 -13.94 -10.28
N PRO A 57 2.24 -13.78 -11.06
CA PRO A 57 2.33 -13.09 -12.36
C PRO A 57 2.81 -11.64 -12.24
N LEU A 58 2.37 -10.91 -11.21
CA LEU A 58 2.81 -9.53 -10.97
C LEU A 58 4.31 -9.46 -10.65
N LEU A 59 4.79 -10.37 -9.81
CA LEU A 59 6.21 -10.46 -9.47
C LEU A 59 7.08 -10.87 -10.67
N ALA A 60 6.58 -11.76 -11.53
CA ALA A 60 7.28 -12.19 -12.75
C ALA A 60 7.46 -11.03 -13.75
N GLU A 61 6.55 -10.06 -13.76
CA GLU A 61 6.64 -8.88 -14.63
C GLU A 61 7.57 -7.79 -14.08
N ILE A 62 8.05 -7.91 -12.84
CA ILE A 62 9.03 -6.99 -12.26
C ILE A 62 10.41 -7.33 -12.81
N SER A 63 10.76 -6.73 -13.96
CA SER A 63 11.98 -7.02 -14.73
C SER A 63 13.14 -6.06 -14.45
N GLN A 64 12.93 -5.03 -13.67
CA GLN A 64 13.93 -4.01 -13.34
C GLN A 64 14.30 -4.05 -11.87
N ALA A 65 15.45 -3.46 -11.51
CA ALA A 65 15.85 -3.30 -10.13
C ALA A 65 14.88 -2.35 -9.40
N VAL A 66 14.37 -2.78 -8.25
CA VAL A 66 13.55 -1.94 -7.37
C VAL A 66 14.46 -1.16 -6.43
N THR A 67 14.29 0.15 -6.39
CA THR A 67 15.00 1.00 -5.44
C THR A 67 14.39 0.84 -4.06
N LEU A 68 15.21 0.42 -3.11
CA LEU A 68 14.84 0.35 -1.70
C LEU A 68 15.49 1.50 -0.95
N GLN A 69 14.71 2.15 -0.10
CA GLN A 69 15.15 3.31 0.69
C GLN A 69 14.52 3.31 2.08
N ALA A 70 15.00 4.19 2.96
CA ALA A 70 14.28 4.48 4.19
C ALA A 70 12.95 5.15 3.83
N ILE A 71 11.87 4.64 4.36
CA ILE A 71 10.50 5.13 4.16
C ILE A 71 9.88 5.44 5.52
N HIS A 72 8.68 6.03 5.53
CA HIS A 72 7.91 6.22 6.76
C HIS A 72 7.55 4.88 7.42
N GLY A 73 7.12 3.91 6.60
CA GLY A 73 6.81 2.54 7.02
C GLY A 73 5.39 2.31 7.52
N ASP A 74 4.70 3.36 7.99
CA ASP A 74 3.27 3.35 8.35
C ASP A 74 2.58 4.67 7.97
N TYR A 75 2.74 5.08 6.70
CA TYR A 75 2.25 6.36 6.19
C TYR A 75 0.76 6.31 5.90
N HIS A 76 -0.04 6.94 6.76
CA HIS A 76 -1.50 7.01 6.63
C HIS A 76 -2.06 8.37 7.07
N LEU A 77 -3.34 8.64 6.83
CA LEU A 77 -3.99 9.93 7.14
C LEU A 77 -3.81 10.35 8.61
N GLY A 78 -3.78 9.41 9.54
CA GLY A 78 -3.59 9.70 10.97
C GLY A 78 -2.20 10.25 11.32
N GLN A 79 -1.22 10.10 10.42
CA GLN A 79 0.14 10.63 10.60
C GLN A 79 0.32 12.03 9.99
N LEU A 80 -0.76 12.62 9.50
CA LEU A 80 -0.76 13.96 8.94
C LEU A 80 -1.36 14.94 9.93
N LEU A 81 -0.55 15.87 10.41
CA LEU A 81 -0.97 16.90 11.35
C LEU A 81 -0.95 18.28 10.70
N VAL A 82 -1.90 19.11 11.10
CA VAL A 82 -1.97 20.51 10.73
C VAL A 82 -2.31 21.34 11.98
N SER A 83 -1.78 22.56 12.09
CA SER A 83 -2.13 23.43 13.21
C SER A 83 -3.60 23.86 13.12
N ALA A 84 -4.26 24.03 14.26
CA ALA A 84 -5.64 24.54 14.30
C ALA A 84 -5.76 25.93 13.64
N ALA A 85 -4.73 26.78 13.78
CA ALA A 85 -4.68 28.10 13.16
C ALA A 85 -4.66 28.00 11.63
N ASP A 86 -3.85 27.11 11.08
CA ASP A 86 -3.78 26.87 9.63
C ASP A 86 -5.08 26.26 9.10
N ALA A 87 -5.68 25.31 9.82
CA ALA A 87 -6.95 24.68 9.43
C ALA A 87 -8.10 25.69 9.32
N HIS A 88 -8.10 26.73 10.16
CA HIS A 88 -9.13 27.78 10.19
C HIS A 88 -8.73 29.04 9.41
N SER A 89 -7.59 29.03 8.73
CA SER A 89 -7.14 30.16 7.89
C SER A 89 -8.05 30.36 6.65
N PRO A 90 -8.06 31.54 6.02
CA PRO A 90 -8.85 31.79 4.80
C PRO A 90 -8.58 30.83 3.65
N GLY A 91 -7.40 30.22 3.59
CA GLY A 91 -7.03 29.18 2.60
C GLY A 91 -7.42 27.77 3.07
N GLY A 92 -7.82 27.62 4.33
CA GLY A 92 -8.15 26.34 4.95
C GLY A 92 -7.02 25.31 4.83
N LEU A 93 -7.38 24.05 4.73
CA LEU A 93 -6.42 22.94 4.60
C LEU A 93 -5.56 22.98 3.34
N ARG A 94 -5.95 23.75 2.31
CA ARG A 94 -5.18 23.86 1.06
C ARG A 94 -3.87 24.65 1.20
N SER A 95 -3.85 25.62 2.11
CA SER A 95 -2.68 26.46 2.39
C SER A 95 -2.01 26.13 3.71
N ALA A 96 -2.48 25.08 4.38
CA ALA A 96 -1.95 24.66 5.68
C ALA A 96 -0.57 24.01 5.53
N ASN A 97 0.27 24.20 6.55
CA ASN A 97 1.52 23.47 6.67
C ASN A 97 1.22 22.09 7.28
N TRP A 98 1.38 21.06 6.48
CA TRP A 98 1.21 19.67 6.89
C TRP A 98 2.51 19.13 7.47
N HIS A 99 2.40 18.44 8.58
CA HIS A 99 3.52 17.76 9.23
C HIS A 99 3.26 16.26 9.22
N VAL A 100 4.24 15.50 8.79
CA VAL A 100 4.25 14.03 8.87
C VAL A 100 4.94 13.65 10.18
N VAL A 101 4.34 12.77 10.96
CA VAL A 101 4.83 12.32 12.26
C VAL A 101 4.89 10.81 12.34
N ASP A 102 5.53 10.27 13.37
CA ASP A 102 5.50 8.84 13.72
C ASP A 102 6.19 7.93 12.68
N PHE A 103 7.50 8.13 12.52
CA PHE A 103 8.35 7.37 11.59
C PHE A 103 8.80 6.00 12.13
N GLU A 104 8.09 5.42 13.09
CA GLU A 104 8.45 4.15 13.72
C GLU A 104 8.05 2.92 12.89
N GLY A 105 7.10 3.07 11.95
CA GLY A 105 6.64 2.00 11.08
C GLY A 105 5.48 1.16 11.65
N GLU A 106 5.13 0.08 10.95
CA GLU A 106 3.95 -0.75 11.28
C GLU A 106 4.09 -1.49 12.63
N PRO A 107 3.05 -1.47 13.52
CA PRO A 107 3.15 -2.02 14.88
C PRO A 107 3.46 -3.51 14.97
N LEU A 108 3.06 -4.31 13.97
CA LEU A 108 3.31 -5.77 13.96
C LEU A 108 4.70 -6.14 13.42
N ARG A 109 5.53 -5.16 13.08
CA ARG A 109 6.90 -5.41 12.61
C ARG A 109 7.87 -5.50 13.77
N THR A 110 8.88 -6.35 13.59
CA THR A 110 10.05 -6.36 14.48
C THR A 110 10.90 -5.11 14.25
N ASP A 111 11.70 -4.70 15.26
CA ASP A 111 12.60 -3.55 15.18
C ASP A 111 13.53 -3.64 13.94
N SER A 112 14.00 -4.85 13.59
CA SER A 112 14.84 -5.07 12.41
C SER A 112 14.11 -4.87 11.09
N GLU A 113 12.81 -5.16 11.05
CA GLU A 113 11.97 -4.95 9.86
C GLU A 113 11.55 -3.48 9.72
N GLN A 114 11.33 -2.77 10.83
CA GLN A 114 11.03 -1.33 10.83
C GLN A 114 12.20 -0.52 10.27
N LEU A 115 13.43 -0.92 10.56
CA LEU A 115 14.65 -0.28 10.07
C LEU A 115 15.06 -0.76 8.66
N SER A 116 14.36 -1.72 8.06
CA SER A 116 14.69 -2.25 6.75
C SER A 116 14.32 -1.28 5.62
N LEU A 117 15.19 -1.23 4.61
CA LEU A 117 14.88 -0.47 3.39
C LEU A 117 13.69 -1.11 2.67
N ALA A 118 12.83 -0.27 2.09
CA ALA A 118 11.63 -0.72 1.38
C ALA A 118 11.37 0.14 0.12
N PRO A 119 10.53 -0.35 -0.80
CA PRO A 119 10.12 0.47 -1.93
C PRO A 119 9.21 1.62 -1.44
N LEU A 120 9.33 2.78 -2.08
CA LEU A 120 8.49 3.94 -1.77
C LEU A 120 7.00 3.64 -1.96
N GLU A 121 6.67 2.76 -2.89
CA GLU A 121 5.32 2.30 -3.20
C GLU A 121 4.61 1.70 -1.98
N ARG A 122 5.36 1.26 -0.96
CA ARG A 122 4.79 0.79 0.31
C ARG A 122 4.10 1.92 1.09
N ASP A 123 4.71 3.09 1.18
CA ASP A 123 4.08 4.26 1.82
C ASP A 123 2.88 4.74 1.01
N LEU A 124 2.98 4.73 -0.32
CA LEU A 124 1.87 5.06 -1.20
C LEU A 124 0.69 4.08 -1.03
N ALA A 125 0.98 2.80 -0.90
CA ALA A 125 -0.03 1.78 -0.63
C ALA A 125 -0.69 1.99 0.73
N SER A 126 0.07 2.30 1.78
CA SER A 126 -0.45 2.58 3.11
C SER A 126 -1.36 3.82 3.12
N MET A 127 -0.99 4.89 2.44
CA MET A 127 -1.84 6.08 2.31
C MET A 127 -3.13 5.78 1.53
N ALA A 128 -3.04 5.06 0.41
CA ALA A 128 -4.22 4.65 -0.37
C ALA A 128 -5.19 3.81 0.48
N ARG A 129 -4.66 2.87 1.25
CA ARG A 129 -5.46 2.05 2.18
C ARG A 129 -6.12 2.90 3.27
N SER A 130 -5.46 3.93 3.77
CA SER A 130 -6.05 4.82 4.79
C SER A 130 -7.25 5.61 4.26
N PHE A 131 -7.31 5.92 2.96
CA PHE A 131 -8.52 6.48 2.35
C PHE A 131 -9.66 5.47 2.35
N SER A 132 -9.42 4.19 2.04
CA SER A 132 -10.45 3.13 2.11
C SER A 132 -11.06 3.06 3.51
N TYR A 133 -10.23 3.07 4.55
CA TYR A 133 -10.72 3.08 5.94
C TYR A 133 -11.53 4.33 6.28
N ALA A 134 -11.03 5.50 5.92
CA ALA A 134 -11.71 6.76 6.21
C ALA A 134 -13.08 6.83 5.55
N LEU A 135 -13.19 6.40 4.30
CA LEU A 135 -14.44 6.43 3.55
C LEU A 135 -15.42 5.34 3.99
N ALA A 136 -14.92 4.12 4.29
CA ALA A 136 -15.75 3.04 4.84
C ALA A 136 -16.38 3.46 6.18
N THR A 137 -15.61 4.09 7.08
CA THR A 137 -16.12 4.58 8.36
C THR A 137 -17.09 5.76 8.21
N ALA A 138 -16.94 6.55 7.15
CA ALA A 138 -17.87 7.63 6.81
C ALA A 138 -19.13 7.17 6.06
N GLY A 139 -19.23 5.88 5.72
CA GLY A 139 -20.35 5.35 4.93
C GLY A 139 -20.38 5.86 3.49
N ILE A 140 -19.23 6.25 2.95
CA ILE A 140 -19.09 6.79 1.60
C ILE A 140 -18.79 5.63 0.63
N SER A 141 -19.35 5.72 -0.58
CA SER A 141 -19.26 4.64 -1.57
C SER A 141 -17.84 4.34 -2.03
N GLU A 142 -17.59 3.09 -2.37
CA GLU A 142 -16.33 2.58 -2.91
C GLU A 142 -15.88 3.34 -4.17
N HIS A 143 -16.80 3.67 -5.08
CA HIS A 143 -16.49 4.46 -6.28
C HIS A 143 -15.86 5.82 -5.95
N SER A 144 -16.28 6.44 -4.85
CA SER A 144 -15.65 7.69 -4.37
C SER A 144 -14.26 7.45 -3.82
N CYS A 145 -13.99 6.25 -3.25
CA CYS A 145 -12.67 5.85 -2.82
C CYS A 145 -11.70 5.72 -4.01
N ASP A 146 -12.09 4.97 -5.03
CA ASP A 146 -11.27 4.78 -6.23
C ASP A 146 -10.89 6.13 -6.87
N ALA A 147 -11.86 7.04 -7.01
CA ALA A 147 -11.62 8.37 -7.57
C ALA A 147 -10.69 9.23 -6.70
N LEU A 148 -10.75 9.09 -5.37
CA LEU A 148 -9.86 9.82 -4.45
C LEU A 148 -8.43 9.29 -4.50
N VAL A 149 -8.28 7.98 -4.48
CA VAL A 149 -6.98 7.32 -4.56
C VAL A 149 -6.31 7.58 -5.91
N GLU A 150 -7.06 7.54 -7.01
CA GLU A 150 -6.54 7.92 -8.33
C GLU A 150 -6.03 9.36 -8.35
N LYS A 151 -6.79 10.31 -7.80
CA LYS A 151 -6.36 11.71 -7.67
C LYS A 151 -5.09 11.85 -6.83
N PHE A 152 -4.98 11.11 -5.73
CA PHE A 152 -3.78 11.10 -4.90
C PHE A 152 -2.56 10.61 -5.71
N PHE A 153 -2.66 9.50 -6.42
CA PHE A 153 -1.56 8.99 -7.24
C PHE A 153 -1.22 9.91 -8.41
N MET A 154 -2.21 10.52 -9.04
CA MET A 154 -1.98 11.52 -10.10
C MET A 154 -1.21 12.74 -9.57
N ALA A 155 -1.64 13.30 -8.43
CA ALA A 155 -0.96 14.44 -7.80
C ALA A 155 0.48 14.08 -7.38
N TYR A 156 0.67 12.91 -6.78
CA TYR A 156 2.00 12.41 -6.43
C TYR A 156 2.91 12.31 -7.65
N ARG A 157 2.46 11.67 -8.75
CA ARG A 157 3.25 11.54 -9.98
C ARG A 157 3.59 12.89 -10.61
N GLN A 158 2.63 13.81 -10.59
CA GLN A 158 2.83 15.17 -11.13
C GLN A 158 3.91 15.91 -10.33
N GLU A 159 3.88 15.82 -9.01
CA GLU A 159 4.87 16.47 -8.15
C GLU A 159 6.26 15.85 -8.32
N ILE A 160 6.38 14.54 -8.30
CA ILE A 160 7.66 13.85 -8.55
C ILE A 160 8.23 14.22 -9.91
N THR A 161 7.41 14.28 -10.96
CA THR A 161 7.85 14.69 -12.29
C THR A 161 8.35 16.14 -12.28
N SER A 162 7.64 17.05 -11.61
CA SER A 162 8.05 18.45 -11.45
C SER A 162 9.40 18.59 -10.74
N LEU A 163 9.59 17.87 -9.64
CA LEU A 163 10.84 17.87 -8.88
C LEU A 163 12.01 17.29 -9.69
N THR A 164 11.77 16.22 -10.44
CA THR A 164 12.80 15.58 -11.26
C THR A 164 13.16 16.41 -12.49
N CYS A 165 12.21 17.06 -13.15
CA CYS A 165 12.49 17.93 -14.31
C CYS A 165 13.35 19.16 -13.95
N ASN A 166 13.25 19.63 -12.70
CA ASN A 166 14.02 20.80 -12.25
C ASN A 166 15.43 20.46 -11.74
N HIS A 167 15.72 19.20 -11.41
CA HIS A 167 16.95 18.82 -10.70
C HIS A 167 17.66 17.58 -11.27
N VAL A 168 17.09 16.91 -12.28
CA VAL A 168 17.59 15.63 -12.81
C VAL A 168 17.56 15.65 -14.34
N PRO A 169 18.61 15.13 -15.02
CA PRO A 169 18.62 15.04 -16.48
C PRO A 169 17.44 14.24 -17.03
N ALA A 170 16.94 14.59 -18.22
CA ALA A 170 15.84 13.91 -18.91
C ALA A 170 16.07 12.39 -19.16
N THR A 171 17.28 11.92 -18.92
CA THR A 171 17.69 10.51 -19.00
C THR A 171 17.48 9.73 -17.70
N HIS A 172 16.92 10.38 -16.64
CA HIS A 172 16.72 9.69 -15.37
C HIS A 172 15.59 8.67 -15.48
N PRO A 173 15.74 7.45 -14.90
CA PRO A 173 14.75 6.38 -15.01
C PRO A 173 13.33 6.77 -14.61
N LEU A 174 13.14 7.71 -13.67
CA LEU A 174 11.82 8.16 -13.18
C LEU A 174 10.99 8.94 -14.21
N THR A 175 11.58 9.36 -15.34
CA THR A 175 10.89 10.16 -16.38
C THR A 175 10.43 9.34 -17.59
N GLN A 176 10.69 8.03 -17.61
CA GLN A 176 10.35 7.16 -18.74
C GLN A 176 8.95 6.53 -18.57
N PRO A 177 8.12 6.41 -19.64
CA PRO A 177 6.80 5.76 -19.57
C PRO A 177 6.85 4.30 -19.09
N GLU A 178 7.91 3.57 -19.42
CA GLU A 178 8.14 2.20 -18.95
C GLU A 178 8.36 2.13 -17.44
N THR A 179 8.93 3.18 -16.86
CA THR A 179 9.12 3.31 -15.42
C THR A 179 7.78 3.44 -14.69
N THR A 180 6.81 4.16 -15.26
CA THR A 180 5.48 4.31 -14.66
C THR A 180 4.76 2.96 -14.58
N ALA A 181 4.76 2.19 -15.66
CA ALA A 181 4.14 0.85 -15.66
C ALA A 181 4.84 -0.10 -14.68
N PHE A 182 6.14 -0.01 -14.54
CA PHE A 182 6.92 -0.76 -13.58
C PHE A 182 6.59 -0.37 -12.12
N GLN A 183 6.53 0.93 -11.83
CA GLN A 183 6.13 1.44 -10.51
C GLN A 183 4.70 1.04 -10.17
N ASP A 184 3.78 1.04 -11.14
CA ASP A 184 2.41 0.59 -10.95
C ASP A 184 2.34 -0.89 -10.55
N ARG A 185 3.24 -1.75 -11.07
CA ARG A 185 3.32 -3.16 -10.65
C ARG A 185 3.82 -3.31 -9.22
N VAL A 186 4.89 -2.59 -8.86
CA VAL A 186 5.41 -2.59 -7.47
C VAL A 186 4.34 -2.07 -6.51
N LEU A 187 3.66 -0.99 -6.86
CA LEU A 187 2.55 -0.44 -6.07
C LEU A 187 1.41 -1.45 -5.90
N THR A 188 1.06 -2.17 -6.98
CA THR A 188 0.05 -3.23 -6.95
C THR A 188 0.42 -4.34 -5.97
N VAL A 189 1.67 -4.79 -6.00
CA VAL A 189 2.19 -5.80 -5.06
C VAL A 189 2.11 -5.28 -3.62
N GLU A 190 2.57 -4.06 -3.36
CA GLU A 190 2.54 -3.48 -2.02
C GLU A 190 1.10 -3.24 -1.51
N LEU A 191 0.16 -2.87 -2.38
CA LEU A 191 -1.27 -2.76 -2.03
C LEU A 191 -1.86 -4.10 -1.59
N LEU A 192 -1.60 -5.18 -2.34
CA LEU A 192 -2.04 -6.53 -1.96
C LEU A 192 -1.44 -6.95 -0.61
N LEU A 193 -0.13 -6.80 -0.46
CA LEU A 193 0.56 -7.16 0.78
C LEU A 193 0.05 -6.33 1.98
N LYS A 194 -0.19 -5.02 1.80
CA LYS A 194 -0.74 -4.16 2.86
C LYS A 194 -2.15 -4.57 3.23
N THR A 195 -3.00 -4.89 2.25
CA THR A 195 -4.39 -5.31 2.51
C THR A 195 -4.45 -6.64 3.28
N VAL A 196 -3.57 -7.59 2.95
CA VAL A 196 -3.46 -8.85 3.72
C VAL A 196 -2.94 -8.59 5.14
N TYR A 197 -1.94 -7.74 5.29
CA TYR A 197 -1.44 -7.30 6.61
C TYR A 197 -2.56 -6.69 7.45
N GLU A 198 -3.35 -5.78 6.87
CA GLU A 198 -4.49 -5.15 7.55
C GLU A 198 -5.54 -6.18 7.97
N LEU A 199 -5.85 -7.17 7.13
CA LEU A 199 -6.78 -8.23 7.49
C LEU A 199 -6.27 -9.03 8.70
N VAL A 200 -4.98 -9.36 8.74
CA VAL A 200 -4.34 -10.01 9.90
C VAL A 200 -4.43 -9.12 11.14
N TYR A 201 -4.12 -7.83 10.98
CA TYR A 201 -4.17 -6.86 12.08
C TYR A 201 -5.59 -6.72 12.64
N GLU A 202 -6.60 -6.55 11.79
CA GLU A 202 -7.99 -6.39 12.20
C GLU A 202 -8.53 -7.66 12.89
N LEU A 203 -8.25 -8.83 12.35
CA LEU A 203 -8.65 -10.10 12.99
C LEU A 203 -8.05 -10.25 14.39
N THR A 204 -6.87 -9.71 14.62
CA THR A 204 -6.17 -9.79 15.90
C THR A 204 -6.69 -8.75 16.90
N HIS A 205 -6.92 -7.50 16.46
CA HIS A 205 -7.12 -6.37 17.35
C HIS A 205 -8.53 -5.77 17.30
N ARG A 206 -9.17 -5.78 16.11
CA ARG A 206 -10.48 -5.15 15.87
C ARG A 206 -11.35 -5.98 14.90
N PRO A 207 -11.78 -7.19 15.26
CA PRO A 207 -12.44 -8.11 14.33
C PRO A 207 -13.67 -7.54 13.61
N THR A 208 -14.35 -6.56 14.23
CA THR A 208 -15.50 -5.87 13.62
C THR A 208 -15.11 -5.00 12.42
N TRP A 209 -13.84 -4.66 12.26
CA TRP A 209 -13.30 -3.87 11.14
C TRP A 209 -12.73 -4.73 10.02
N ALA A 210 -12.59 -6.04 10.25
CA ALA A 210 -11.99 -6.96 9.27
C ALA A 210 -12.74 -7.02 7.94
N HIS A 211 -14.02 -6.60 7.90
CA HIS A 211 -14.79 -6.51 6.66
C HIS A 211 -14.16 -5.53 5.67
N ILE A 212 -13.54 -4.41 6.11
CA ILE A 212 -12.94 -3.41 5.25
C ILE A 212 -11.80 -4.01 4.39
N PRO A 213 -10.72 -4.55 4.97
CA PRO A 213 -9.67 -5.18 4.16
C PRO A 213 -10.13 -6.47 3.46
N LEU A 214 -11.12 -7.19 3.98
CA LEU A 214 -11.66 -8.38 3.34
C LEU A 214 -12.41 -8.06 2.04
N ASP A 215 -13.21 -7.00 2.03
CA ASP A 215 -13.95 -6.56 0.85
C ASP A 215 -12.99 -6.02 -0.22
N ASP A 216 -12.02 -5.21 0.19
CA ASP A 216 -11.00 -4.67 -0.69
C ASP A 216 -10.14 -5.78 -1.30
N LEU A 217 -9.72 -6.76 -0.50
CA LEU A 217 -8.95 -7.90 -0.99
C LEU A 217 -9.73 -8.69 -2.05
N GLY A 218 -11.03 -8.90 -1.82
CA GLY A 218 -11.91 -9.57 -2.78
C GLY A 218 -11.98 -8.82 -4.12
N ARG A 219 -12.06 -7.50 -4.08
CA ARG A 219 -12.03 -6.66 -5.29
C ARG A 219 -10.70 -6.74 -6.01
N MET A 220 -9.59 -6.57 -5.28
CA MET A 220 -8.25 -6.63 -5.85
C MET A 220 -7.98 -7.97 -6.54
N VAL A 221 -8.30 -9.10 -5.89
CA VAL A 221 -8.14 -10.44 -6.47
C VAL A 221 -8.95 -10.59 -7.76
N THR A 222 -10.22 -10.14 -7.75
CA THR A 222 -11.09 -10.21 -8.93
C THR A 222 -10.57 -9.35 -10.07
N HIS A 223 -10.15 -8.12 -9.82
CA HIS A 223 -9.65 -7.21 -10.84
C HIS A 223 -8.31 -7.66 -11.44
N THR A 224 -7.41 -8.18 -10.61
CA THR A 224 -6.10 -8.65 -11.09
C THR A 224 -6.24 -9.85 -12.01
N THR A 225 -7.19 -10.75 -11.72
CA THR A 225 -7.47 -11.91 -12.57
C THR A 225 -8.13 -11.55 -13.91
N GLN A 226 -8.92 -10.45 -13.96
CA GLN A 226 -9.65 -10.06 -15.16
C GLN A 226 -8.88 -9.13 -16.11
N LYS A 227 -7.95 -8.32 -15.64
CA LYS A 227 -7.35 -7.21 -16.40
C LYS A 227 -5.83 -7.28 -16.61
N HIS A 228 -5.18 -8.44 -16.49
CA HIS A 228 -3.73 -8.54 -16.73
C HIS A 228 -2.93 -7.39 -16.10
N GLY A 229 -3.08 -7.16 -14.77
CA GLY A 229 -2.12 -6.41 -13.98
C GLY A 229 -2.38 -4.92 -13.69
N ARG A 230 -3.60 -4.40 -13.87
CA ARG A 230 -3.95 -3.09 -13.30
C ARG A 230 -5.00 -3.27 -12.22
N ILE A 231 -4.64 -2.94 -10.97
CA ILE A 231 -5.62 -2.83 -9.88
C ILE A 231 -6.24 -1.44 -9.95
N CYS A 232 -7.59 -1.40 -10.05
CA CYS A 232 -8.38 -0.31 -9.50
C CYS A 232 -8.67 -0.68 -8.03
N LEU A 233 -8.43 0.23 -7.12
CA LEU A 233 -8.81 0.09 -5.71
C LEU A 233 -10.31 0.20 -5.56
#